data_f57902a674d85aa46fad68d29cf71fb5
#
_entry.id   f57902a674d85aa46fad68d29cf71fb5
#
_cell.length_a   1.000
_cell.length_b   1.000
_cell.length_c   1.000
_cell.angle_alpha   90.00
_cell.angle_beta   90.00
_cell.angle_gamma   90.00
#
_symmetry.space_group_name_H-M   'P 1'
#
loop_
_entity.id
_entity.type
_entity.pdbx_description
1 polymer ?
#
loop_
_entity_poly.entity_id
_entity_poly.type
_entity_poly.pdbx_seq_one_letter_code
_entity_poly.pdbx_strand_id
1 'polypeptide(L)'
;MAARDLAADDPSILRRIGVIAATLVLVALSSGCGGSRSVHGHSCGPTDQKFIQTASTDIAGLGVLNADYQSGAVGAKDVSQQAFDSAVRIQHTDPEDPSLKTAQRYLDAMFQEYGTAVTIQAKGGDAGERMYRAYGLANFAHDVLTQAQPALYKQGCDVGPLL
;
A
#
# COMPACT_ATOMS: atom_id res chain seq x y z
N MET A 1 31.85 42.65 13.24
CA MET A 1 30.87 42.40 12.14
C MET A 1 30.24 41.04 12.40
N ALA A 2 28.96 41.06 12.58
CA ALA A 2 28.18 39.98 13.21
C ALA A 2 27.86 38.86 12.21
N ALA A 3 28.22 37.60 12.56
CA ALA A 3 27.69 36.41 11.96
C ALA A 3 26.35 36.10 12.66
N ARG A 4 25.27 36.01 11.88
CA ARG A 4 23.93 35.67 12.36
C ARG A 4 23.77 34.17 12.37
N ASP A 5 23.54 33.66 13.58
CA ASP A 5 22.92 32.36 13.84
C ASP A 5 21.54 32.30 13.20
N LEU A 6 21.31 31.25 12.40
CA LEU A 6 20.00 30.79 11.98
C LEU A 6 20.00 29.26 12.12
N ALA A 7 20.01 28.82 13.37
CA ALA A 7 19.56 27.49 13.73
C ALA A 7 18.16 27.69 14.35
N ALA A 8 17.14 27.41 13.60
CA ALA A 8 15.79 27.17 14.12
C ALA A 8 15.35 25.80 13.60
N ASP A 9 15.82 24.77 14.29
CA ASP A 9 15.22 23.45 14.24
C ASP A 9 13.81 23.56 14.83
N ASP A 10 12.82 23.57 13.99
CA ASP A 10 11.42 23.51 14.41
C ASP A 10 10.98 22.05 14.51
N PRO A 11 10.95 21.44 15.71
CA PRO A 11 10.56 20.04 15.90
C PRO A 11 9.09 19.79 15.62
N SER A 12 8.30 20.84 15.30
CA SER A 12 6.86 20.74 15.05
C SER A 12 6.52 20.11 13.70
N ILE A 13 7.44 20.11 12.73
CA ILE A 13 7.21 19.55 11.39
C ILE A 13 7.25 18.03 11.42
N LEU A 14 8.16 17.43 12.18
CA LEU A 14 8.27 15.97 12.33
C LEU A 14 7.05 15.35 13.04
N ARG A 15 6.38 16.11 13.91
CA ARG A 15 5.20 15.62 14.63
C ARG A 15 3.92 15.57 13.77
N ARG A 16 3.86 16.36 12.70
CA ARG A 16 2.66 16.41 11.83
C ARG A 16 2.61 15.30 10.79
N ILE A 17 3.75 14.71 10.43
CA ILE A 17 3.83 13.60 9.48
C ILE A 17 3.42 12.28 10.14
N GLY A 18 3.62 12.14 11.45
CA GLY A 18 3.29 10.91 12.20
C GLY A 18 1.78 10.66 12.43
N VAL A 19 0.93 11.68 12.29
CA VAL A 19 -0.50 11.56 12.66
C VAL A 19 -1.37 11.08 11.49
N ILE A 20 -0.91 11.20 10.25
CA ILE A 20 -1.71 10.84 9.06
C ILE A 20 -1.63 9.34 8.75
N ALA A 21 -0.56 8.66 9.17
CA ALA A 21 -0.40 7.22 8.94
C ALA A 21 -1.27 6.33 9.85
N ALA A 22 -1.81 6.87 10.94
CA ALA A 22 -2.54 6.07 11.95
C ALA A 22 -4.02 5.84 11.63
N THR A 23 -4.60 6.50 10.63
CA THR A 23 -6.04 6.45 10.35
C THR A 23 -6.46 5.40 9.32
N LEU A 24 -5.53 4.68 8.69
CA LEU A 24 -5.81 3.70 7.63
C LEU A 24 -5.94 2.25 8.12
N VAL A 25 -5.79 1.95 9.41
CA VAL A 25 -5.68 0.55 9.92
C VAL A 25 -6.98 0.03 10.58
N LEU A 26 -8.09 0.77 10.64
CA LEU A 26 -9.21 0.43 11.53
C LEU A 26 -10.49 -0.10 10.84
N VAL A 27 -10.42 -0.72 9.66
CA VAL A 27 -11.62 -1.26 8.98
C VAL A 27 -11.56 -2.75 8.63
N ALA A 28 -10.59 -3.51 9.06
CA ALA A 28 -10.41 -4.90 8.62
C ALA A 28 -10.89 -5.98 9.61
N LEU A 29 -11.98 -5.80 10.35
CA LEU A 29 -12.60 -6.87 11.15
C LEU A 29 -14.12 -6.90 10.99
N SER A 30 -14.60 -7.24 9.80
CA SER A 30 -15.95 -7.75 9.61
C SER A 30 -15.90 -9.02 8.76
N SER A 31 -15.64 -10.16 9.41
CA SER A 31 -15.85 -11.47 8.82
C SER A 31 -17.35 -11.70 8.62
N GLY A 32 -17.88 -11.21 7.51
CA GLY A 32 -19.24 -11.47 7.08
C GLY A 32 -19.28 -12.75 6.24
N CYS A 33 -19.66 -13.88 6.82
CA CYS A 33 -20.16 -15.03 6.06
C CYS A 33 -21.45 -14.63 5.34
N GLY A 34 -21.34 -14.15 4.10
CA GLY A 34 -22.46 -13.86 3.21
C GLY A 34 -22.56 -14.92 2.14
N GLY A 35 -23.62 -15.73 2.18
CA GLY A 35 -23.87 -16.82 1.25
C GLY A 35 -23.91 -16.39 -0.21
N SER A 36 -23.21 -17.14 -1.04
CA SER A 36 -23.13 -17.01 -2.48
C SER A 36 -24.51 -17.18 -3.13
N ARG A 37 -25.10 -16.10 -3.64
CA ARG A 37 -26.13 -16.19 -4.68
C ARG A 37 -25.41 -16.14 -6.03
N SER A 38 -25.33 -17.30 -6.68
CA SER A 38 -24.85 -17.42 -8.06
C SER A 38 -25.79 -16.66 -9.02
N VAL A 39 -25.41 -15.48 -9.41
CA VAL A 39 -25.95 -14.81 -10.62
C VAL A 39 -24.98 -15.20 -11.75
N HIS A 40 -25.52 -15.76 -12.85
CA HIS A 40 -24.78 -16.14 -14.03
C HIS A 40 -24.08 -14.90 -14.66
N GLY A 41 -22.87 -14.63 -14.26
CA GLY A 41 -21.94 -13.65 -14.79
C GLY A 41 -20.56 -14.14 -14.40
N HIS A 42 -19.58 -13.95 -15.23
CA HIS A 42 -18.22 -14.44 -15.07
C HIS A 42 -17.80 -14.42 -13.59
N SER A 43 -17.55 -15.61 -13.02
CA SER A 43 -17.00 -15.72 -11.66
C SER A 43 -15.62 -15.07 -11.64
N CYS A 44 -15.29 -14.41 -10.52
CA CYS A 44 -13.95 -13.92 -10.27
C CYS A 44 -12.92 -15.05 -10.52
N GLY A 45 -12.04 -14.84 -11.47
CA GLY A 45 -11.05 -15.84 -11.87
C GLY A 45 -10.11 -16.17 -10.71
N PRO A 46 -9.49 -17.39 -10.70
CA PRO A 46 -8.57 -17.77 -9.64
C PRO A 46 -7.34 -16.85 -9.57
N THR A 47 -6.88 -16.31 -10.69
CA THR A 47 -5.78 -15.35 -10.77
C THR A 47 -6.18 -13.98 -10.22
N ASP A 48 -7.41 -13.53 -10.46
CA ASP A 48 -7.98 -12.31 -9.91
C ASP A 48 -8.13 -12.41 -8.38
N GLN A 49 -8.67 -13.52 -7.88
CA GLN A 49 -8.77 -13.79 -6.44
C GLN A 49 -7.39 -13.84 -5.78
N LYS A 50 -6.42 -14.51 -6.42
CA LYS A 50 -5.04 -14.58 -5.95
C LYS A 50 -4.43 -13.19 -5.84
N PHE A 51 -4.64 -12.32 -6.85
CA PHE A 51 -4.15 -10.94 -6.80
C PHE A 51 -4.77 -10.18 -5.61
N ILE A 52 -6.09 -10.20 -5.47
CA ILE A 52 -6.81 -9.50 -4.39
C ILE A 52 -6.29 -9.97 -3.02
N GLN A 53 -6.18 -11.28 -2.82
CA GLN A 53 -5.68 -11.85 -1.56
C GLN A 53 -4.22 -11.48 -1.29
N THR A 54 -3.34 -11.58 -2.29
CA THR A 54 -1.93 -11.24 -2.15
C THR A 54 -1.77 -9.76 -1.83
N ALA A 55 -2.41 -8.89 -2.59
CA ALA A 55 -2.32 -7.45 -2.41
C ALA A 55 -2.85 -7.00 -1.05
N SER A 56 -4.00 -7.50 -0.61
CA SER A 56 -4.55 -7.16 0.71
C SER A 56 -3.64 -7.64 1.86
N THR A 57 -3.08 -8.83 1.76
CA THR A 57 -2.14 -9.38 2.75
C THR A 57 -0.86 -8.54 2.82
N ASP A 58 -0.32 -8.18 1.66
CA ASP A 58 0.94 -7.43 1.57
C ASP A 58 0.78 -5.97 2.05
N ILE A 59 -0.33 -5.32 1.72
CA ILE A 59 -0.65 -3.96 2.22
C ILE A 59 -0.81 -3.99 3.74
N ALA A 60 -1.60 -4.91 4.27
CA ALA A 60 -1.80 -5.05 5.71
C ALA A 60 -0.48 -5.38 6.45
N GLY A 61 0.32 -6.30 5.91
CA GLY A 61 1.62 -6.69 6.47
C GLY A 61 2.60 -5.52 6.51
N LEU A 62 2.67 -4.73 5.43
CA LEU A 62 3.51 -3.54 5.40
C LEU A 62 3.04 -2.48 6.40
N GLY A 63 1.73 -2.33 6.59
CA GLY A 63 1.14 -1.43 7.59
C GLY A 63 1.57 -1.77 9.01
N VAL A 64 1.50 -3.05 9.39
CA VAL A 64 1.96 -3.54 10.70
C VAL A 64 3.46 -3.30 10.86
N LEU A 65 4.26 -3.71 9.88
CA LEU A 65 5.71 -3.58 9.94
C LEU A 65 6.16 -2.11 10.01
N ASN A 66 5.43 -1.21 9.36
CA ASN A 66 5.70 0.21 9.45
C ASN A 66 5.39 0.80 10.85
N ALA A 67 4.34 0.31 11.52
CA ALA A 67 4.06 0.67 12.90
C ALA A 67 5.17 0.19 13.85
N ASP A 68 5.66 -1.03 13.64
CA ASP A 68 6.78 -1.60 14.38
C ASP A 68 8.09 -0.82 14.14
N TYR A 69 8.32 -0.37 12.92
CA TYR A 69 9.45 0.50 12.60
C TYR A 69 9.38 1.85 13.31
N GLN A 70 8.21 2.47 13.33
CA GLN A 70 8.00 3.75 14.04
C GLN A 70 8.19 3.61 15.55
N SER A 71 7.88 2.46 16.12
CA SER A 71 8.13 2.16 17.55
C SER A 71 9.58 1.75 17.85
N GLY A 72 10.41 1.53 16.82
CA GLY A 72 11.77 1.05 16.94
C GLY A 72 11.89 -0.46 17.17
N ALA A 73 10.80 -1.22 17.03
CA ALA A 73 10.80 -2.67 17.20
C ALA A 73 11.49 -3.41 16.03
N VAL A 74 11.46 -2.82 14.83
CA VAL A 74 12.12 -3.37 13.63
C VAL A 74 12.98 -2.31 12.94
N GLY A 75 13.92 -2.74 12.10
CA GLY A 75 14.80 -1.85 11.35
C GLY A 75 14.24 -1.45 9.98
N ALA A 76 14.75 -0.35 9.42
CA ALA A 76 14.42 0.09 8.05
C ALA A 76 14.69 -1.00 6.99
N LYS A 77 15.67 -1.87 7.23
CA LYS A 77 15.97 -2.99 6.35
C LYS A 77 14.80 -3.96 6.24
N ASP A 78 14.15 -4.26 7.36
CA ASP A 78 13.03 -5.20 7.39
C ASP A 78 11.84 -4.64 6.62
N VAL A 79 11.54 -3.34 6.80
CA VAL A 79 10.47 -2.64 6.09
C VAL A 79 10.75 -2.58 4.58
N SER A 80 11.98 -2.20 4.19
CA SER A 80 12.34 -2.11 2.76
C SER A 80 12.33 -3.48 2.09
N GLN A 81 12.83 -4.52 2.78
CA GLN A 81 12.81 -5.89 2.27
C GLN A 81 11.38 -6.38 2.06
N GLN A 82 10.50 -6.20 3.07
CA GLN A 82 9.08 -6.55 2.95
C GLN A 82 8.43 -5.86 1.74
N ALA A 83 8.72 -4.57 1.54
CA ALA A 83 8.16 -3.84 0.40
C ALA A 83 8.63 -4.44 -0.94
N PHE A 84 9.92 -4.72 -1.11
CA PHE A 84 10.43 -5.34 -2.34
C PHE A 84 9.87 -6.76 -2.55
N ASP A 85 9.77 -7.56 -1.49
CA ASP A 85 9.19 -8.90 -1.57
C ASP A 85 7.70 -8.84 -1.92
N SER A 86 6.96 -7.84 -1.44
CA SER A 86 5.57 -7.59 -1.82
C SER A 86 5.44 -7.22 -3.29
N ALA A 87 6.31 -6.35 -3.81
CA ALA A 87 6.36 -6.03 -5.24
C ALA A 87 6.51 -7.31 -6.09
N VAL A 88 7.48 -8.16 -5.74
CA VAL A 88 7.71 -9.43 -6.43
C VAL A 88 6.49 -10.35 -6.35
N ARG A 89 5.87 -10.51 -5.18
CA ARG A 89 4.68 -11.37 -5.03
C ARG A 89 3.51 -10.87 -5.87
N ILE A 90 3.24 -9.56 -5.85
CA ILE A 90 2.16 -8.93 -6.64
C ILE A 90 2.41 -9.10 -8.13
N GLN A 91 3.64 -8.89 -8.60
CA GLN A 91 4.01 -9.06 -10.00
C GLN A 91 3.71 -10.48 -10.52
N HIS A 92 3.81 -11.50 -9.67
CA HIS A 92 3.57 -12.90 -10.02
C HIS A 92 2.11 -13.35 -9.88
N THR A 93 1.16 -12.46 -9.64
CA THR A 93 -0.26 -12.84 -9.53
C THR A 93 -0.99 -12.94 -10.86
N ASP A 94 -0.59 -12.16 -11.86
CA ASP A 94 -1.11 -12.10 -13.23
C ASP A 94 -2.66 -12.13 -13.33
N PRO A 95 -3.38 -11.15 -12.75
CA PRO A 95 -4.84 -11.10 -12.81
C PRO A 95 -5.32 -10.95 -14.25
N GLU A 96 -6.53 -11.46 -14.57
CA GLU A 96 -7.10 -11.40 -15.91
C GLU A 96 -7.93 -10.14 -16.16
N ASP A 97 -8.62 -9.64 -15.14
CA ASP A 97 -9.43 -8.41 -15.26
C ASP A 97 -8.53 -7.18 -15.55
N PRO A 98 -8.89 -6.35 -16.54
CA PRO A 98 -8.08 -5.19 -16.93
C PRO A 98 -7.88 -4.16 -15.82
N SER A 99 -8.88 -3.98 -14.94
CA SER A 99 -8.78 -3.04 -13.81
C SER A 99 -7.84 -3.58 -12.74
N LEU A 100 -7.91 -4.88 -12.46
CA LEU A 100 -6.99 -5.55 -11.54
C LEU A 100 -5.55 -5.55 -12.08
N LYS A 101 -5.35 -5.76 -13.39
CA LYS A 101 -4.03 -5.59 -14.04
C LYS A 101 -3.49 -4.18 -13.89
N THR A 102 -4.35 -3.19 -14.00
CA THR A 102 -3.94 -1.80 -13.84
C THR A 102 -3.56 -1.51 -12.39
N ALA A 103 -4.38 -1.96 -11.44
CA ALA A 103 -4.09 -1.84 -10.00
C ALA A 103 -2.80 -2.60 -9.62
N GLN A 104 -2.57 -3.79 -10.18
CA GLN A 104 -1.36 -4.57 -9.99
C GLN A 104 -0.10 -3.76 -10.33
N ARG A 105 -0.08 -3.09 -11.49
CA ARG A 105 1.06 -2.27 -11.93
C ARG A 105 1.33 -1.10 -10.98
N TYR A 106 0.27 -0.44 -10.51
CA TYR A 106 0.42 0.66 -9.58
C TYR A 106 0.91 0.19 -8.21
N LEU A 107 0.39 -0.94 -7.69
CA LEU A 107 0.82 -1.50 -6.42
C LEU A 107 2.25 -2.03 -6.47
N ASP A 108 2.64 -2.71 -7.56
CA ASP A 108 4.03 -3.13 -7.77
C ASP A 108 4.98 -1.93 -7.72
N ALA A 109 4.71 -0.90 -8.53
CA ALA A 109 5.52 0.31 -8.54
C ALA A 109 5.51 1.05 -7.20
N MET A 110 4.38 1.10 -6.50
CA MET A 110 4.24 1.69 -5.17
C MET A 110 5.16 1.01 -4.15
N PHE A 111 5.15 -0.32 -4.09
CA PHE A 111 6.01 -1.07 -3.17
C PHE A 111 7.50 -0.86 -3.47
N GLN A 112 7.90 -0.81 -4.75
CA GLN A 112 9.27 -0.53 -5.16
C GLN A 112 9.73 0.88 -4.75
N GLU A 113 8.91 1.92 -5.02
CA GLU A 113 9.21 3.29 -4.64
C GLU A 113 9.28 3.44 -3.12
N TYR A 114 8.36 2.82 -2.39
CA TYR A 114 8.33 2.83 -0.94
C TYR A 114 9.58 2.16 -0.33
N GLY A 115 9.93 0.94 -0.77
CA GLY A 115 11.12 0.22 -0.30
C GLY A 115 12.42 1.01 -0.57
N THR A 116 12.48 1.67 -1.76
CA THR A 116 13.59 2.55 -2.10
C THR A 116 13.65 3.78 -1.19
N ALA A 117 12.50 4.43 -0.92
CA ALA A 117 12.41 5.58 -0.03
C ALA A 117 12.91 5.26 1.37
N VAL A 118 12.44 4.14 1.95
CA VAL A 118 12.88 3.68 3.28
C VAL A 118 14.38 3.41 3.30
N THR A 119 14.92 2.81 2.24
CA THR A 119 16.37 2.54 2.13
C THR A 119 17.20 3.83 2.07
N ILE A 120 16.73 4.85 1.34
CA ILE A 120 17.40 6.16 1.24
C ILE A 120 17.36 6.85 2.60
N GLN A 121 16.20 6.90 3.25
CA GLN A 121 16.01 7.52 4.55
C GLN A 121 16.91 6.89 5.62
N ALA A 122 17.03 5.56 5.63
CA ALA A 122 17.89 4.85 6.57
C ALA A 122 19.39 5.19 6.42
N LYS A 123 19.80 5.67 5.24
CA LYS A 123 21.16 6.14 4.95
C LYS A 123 21.34 7.64 5.18
N GLY A 124 20.31 8.32 5.73
CA GLY A 124 20.33 9.77 5.96
C GLY A 124 20.14 10.61 4.70
N GLY A 125 19.66 10.01 3.61
CA GLY A 125 19.34 10.71 2.36
C GLY A 125 17.92 11.28 2.35
N ASP A 126 17.65 12.18 1.38
CA ASP A 126 16.32 12.71 1.14
C ASP A 126 15.46 11.71 0.34
N ALA A 127 14.44 11.19 0.99
CA ALA A 127 13.48 10.24 0.41
C ALA A 127 12.16 10.89 -0.01
N GLY A 128 12.02 12.22 0.14
CA GLY A 128 10.74 12.92 -0.02
C GLY A 128 10.08 12.68 -1.38
N GLU A 129 10.82 12.80 -2.47
CA GLU A 129 10.28 12.57 -3.82
C GLU A 129 9.81 11.13 -4.03
N ARG A 130 10.57 10.14 -3.56
CA ARG A 130 10.20 8.73 -3.68
C ARG A 130 8.96 8.40 -2.85
N MET A 131 8.89 8.92 -1.64
CA MET A 131 7.73 8.75 -0.79
C MET A 131 6.48 9.36 -1.41
N TYR A 132 6.60 10.56 -1.99
CA TYR A 132 5.50 11.21 -2.69
C TYR A 132 5.02 10.39 -3.91
N ARG A 133 5.94 9.81 -4.68
CA ARG A 133 5.59 8.90 -5.78
C ARG A 133 4.86 7.65 -5.30
N ALA A 134 5.35 7.02 -4.24
CA ALA A 134 4.69 5.85 -3.65
C ALA A 134 3.25 6.17 -3.25
N TYR A 135 3.01 7.31 -2.60
CA TYR A 135 1.67 7.78 -2.26
C TYR A 135 0.79 8.00 -3.49
N GLY A 136 1.32 8.65 -4.52
CA GLY A 136 0.59 8.86 -5.78
C GLY A 136 0.17 7.56 -6.44
N LEU A 137 1.06 6.57 -6.46
CA LEU A 137 0.78 5.25 -7.03
C LEU A 137 -0.27 4.49 -6.21
N ALA A 138 -0.22 4.57 -4.87
CA ALA A 138 -1.25 4.00 -4.00
C ALA A 138 -2.63 4.61 -4.29
N ASN A 139 -2.71 5.93 -4.42
CA ASN A 139 -3.95 6.62 -4.76
C ASN A 139 -4.47 6.21 -6.13
N PHE A 140 -3.61 6.09 -7.15
CA PHE A 140 -4.04 5.62 -8.47
C PHE A 140 -4.58 4.18 -8.42
N ALA A 141 -3.94 3.28 -7.67
CA ALA A 141 -4.46 1.93 -7.49
C ALA A 141 -5.85 1.94 -6.82
N HIS A 142 -6.01 2.71 -5.74
CA HIS A 142 -7.27 2.90 -5.04
C HIS A 142 -8.37 3.46 -5.96
N ASP A 143 -8.08 4.49 -6.75
CA ASP A 143 -9.04 5.11 -7.65
C ASP A 143 -9.51 4.13 -8.74
N VAL A 144 -8.58 3.37 -9.34
CA VAL A 144 -8.92 2.33 -10.33
C VAL A 144 -9.82 1.27 -9.72
N LEU A 145 -9.50 0.79 -8.52
CA LEU A 145 -10.29 -0.24 -7.84
C LEU A 145 -11.66 0.29 -7.41
N THR A 146 -11.73 1.50 -6.89
CA THR A 146 -12.99 2.16 -6.51
C THR A 146 -13.93 2.30 -7.72
N GLN A 147 -13.41 2.73 -8.88
CA GLN A 147 -14.20 2.86 -10.09
C GLN A 147 -14.66 1.50 -10.63
N ALA A 148 -13.82 0.47 -10.53
CA ALA A 148 -14.11 -0.87 -11.01
C ALA A 148 -14.96 -1.70 -10.03
N GLN A 149 -15.03 -1.34 -8.75
CA GLN A 149 -15.67 -2.11 -7.68
C GLN A 149 -17.08 -2.61 -8.03
N PRO A 150 -18.01 -1.78 -8.58
CA PRO A 150 -19.36 -2.27 -8.88
C PRO A 150 -19.38 -3.36 -9.97
N ALA A 151 -18.46 -3.31 -10.93
CA ALA A 151 -18.34 -4.31 -11.99
C ALA A 151 -17.68 -5.59 -11.46
N LEU A 152 -16.58 -5.46 -10.72
CA LEU A 152 -15.86 -6.55 -10.09
C LEU A 152 -16.75 -7.30 -9.08
N TYR A 153 -17.53 -6.58 -8.29
CA TYR A 153 -18.48 -7.19 -7.35
C TYR A 153 -19.55 -8.04 -8.05
N LYS A 154 -20.07 -7.60 -9.20
CA LYS A 154 -21.01 -8.39 -10.02
C LYS A 154 -20.38 -9.67 -10.57
N GLN A 155 -19.08 -9.68 -10.76
CA GLN A 155 -18.28 -10.85 -11.17
C GLN A 155 -17.89 -11.76 -10.00
N GLY A 156 -18.21 -11.35 -8.75
CA GLY A 156 -17.83 -12.07 -7.53
C GLY A 156 -16.43 -11.75 -7.01
N CYS A 157 -15.77 -10.71 -7.56
CA CYS A 157 -14.50 -10.19 -7.05
C CYS A 157 -14.77 -9.16 -5.96
N ASP A 158 -14.47 -9.52 -4.70
CA ASP A 158 -14.53 -8.56 -3.58
C ASP A 158 -13.19 -7.82 -3.43
N VAL A 159 -13.15 -6.60 -3.88
CA VAL A 159 -11.98 -5.70 -3.75
C VAL A 159 -12.04 -4.82 -2.51
N GLY A 160 -13.07 -4.94 -1.67
CA GLY A 160 -13.22 -4.17 -0.43
C GLY A 160 -11.98 -4.18 0.46
N PRO A 161 -11.27 -5.31 0.62
CA PRO A 161 -10.02 -5.34 1.40
C PRO A 161 -8.86 -4.50 0.85
N LEU A 162 -8.99 -3.98 -0.38
CA LEU A 162 -7.99 -3.11 -1.04
C LEU A 162 -8.39 -1.62 -1.04
N LEU A 163 -9.58 -1.29 -0.53
CA LEU A 163 -10.15 0.07 -0.47
C LEU A 163 -10.21 0.58 0.96
#